data_8dc70b269b2ca69b6813e7fbeeb1fc09
#
_entry.id   8dc70b269b2ca69b6813e7fbeeb1fc09
#
_cell.length_a   1.000
_cell.length_b   1.000
_cell.length_c   1.000
_cell.angle_alpha   90.00
_cell.angle_beta   90.00
_cell.angle_gamma   90.00
#
_symmetry.space_group_name_H-M   'P 1'
#
loop_
_entity.id
_entity.type
_entity.pdbx_description
1 polymer ?
#
loop_
_entity_poly.entity_id
_entity_poly.type
_entity_poly.pdbx_seq_one_letter_code
_entity_poly.pdbx_strand_id
1 'polypeptide(L)'
;MRIRADLTDELVAGLAEIRKQFKVPGEFPAEVLRAADEATKRVPSAHADRTDWPFVTLDPASATDLDQAFHIELAGDDVILHYAIADVAWFVDAGDALDAQAWQRGTTQYLPDGKAGLYPAQLADGAASLLPDGPRPAVVFHVRVDPSGQARLDGAERALVRSRAKLAYETVTPNQLPDALPELSRRIAAAEDARGASRIEPPEQVVVATKGGYEITFRPRLKSEDDNAAMSLATNLAVADALYAAGTGLFRIMPEPDERAQQRLRHTARALGTPWPSATSLRDFQRSLDGRSAKPAAMLMAIRRAGGGASYVPFDAGQRPWHSAMAATYAHATAPLRRLADRYVVMAALAVANGHPVPDAVQAAFPNLPEVMRRADEKAGQIERAVVDLAETALLSGLVQRTFPAVVTDVDARGARIQFDDLPVVSRIDAHNVEPGDDVRVKVVSA
;
A
#
# COMPACT_ATOMS: atom_id res chain seq x y z
N MET A 1 -2.91 -18.96 -11.90
CA MET A 1 -3.15 -20.41 -12.12
C MET A 1 -4.14 -20.90 -11.08
N ARG A 2 -5.17 -21.68 -11.49
CA ARG A 2 -6.20 -22.16 -10.56
C ARG A 2 -5.68 -23.29 -9.68
N ILE A 3 -5.95 -23.20 -8.38
CA ILE A 3 -5.82 -24.30 -7.44
C ILE A 3 -6.97 -25.28 -7.72
N ARG A 4 -6.67 -26.55 -7.72
CA ARG A 4 -7.67 -27.59 -8.02
C ARG A 4 -8.83 -27.54 -7.02
N ALA A 5 -10.03 -27.83 -7.47
CA ALA A 5 -11.24 -27.77 -6.65
C ALA A 5 -11.21 -28.71 -5.44
N ASP A 6 -10.54 -29.86 -5.57
CA ASP A 6 -10.35 -30.85 -4.48
C ASP A 6 -9.38 -30.37 -3.37
N LEU A 7 -8.57 -29.32 -3.64
CA LEU A 7 -7.65 -28.71 -2.66
C LEU A 7 -8.23 -27.43 -2.02
N THR A 8 -9.43 -27.04 -2.41
CA THR A 8 -10.08 -25.82 -1.87
C THR A 8 -10.39 -25.96 -0.37
N ASP A 9 -10.84 -27.12 0.08
CA ASP A 9 -11.12 -27.38 1.50
C ASP A 9 -9.85 -27.33 2.34
N GLU A 10 -8.72 -27.85 1.84
CA GLU A 10 -7.41 -27.77 2.50
C GLU A 10 -6.94 -26.33 2.62
N LEU A 11 -7.17 -25.51 1.58
CA LEU A 11 -6.81 -24.10 1.58
C LEU A 11 -7.68 -23.29 2.55
N VAL A 12 -8.98 -23.57 2.62
CA VAL A 12 -9.89 -22.96 3.61
C VAL A 12 -9.45 -23.32 5.04
N ALA A 13 -9.13 -24.59 5.30
CA ALA A 13 -8.64 -25.02 6.60
C ALA A 13 -7.29 -24.37 6.94
N GLY A 14 -6.38 -24.27 5.96
CA GLY A 14 -5.11 -23.58 6.11
C GLY A 14 -5.25 -22.08 6.41
N LEU A 15 -6.18 -21.38 5.76
CA LEU A 15 -6.48 -19.97 6.06
C LEU A 15 -7.02 -19.80 7.49
N ALA A 16 -7.87 -20.72 7.96
CA ALA A 16 -8.36 -20.72 9.34
C ALA A 16 -7.21 -20.92 10.35
N GLU A 17 -6.26 -21.80 10.06
CA GLU A 17 -5.08 -21.99 10.92
C GLU A 17 -4.14 -20.78 10.89
N ILE A 18 -3.93 -20.13 9.72
CA ILE A 18 -3.20 -18.86 9.61
C ILE A 18 -3.84 -17.79 10.49
N ARG A 19 -5.17 -17.65 10.45
CA ARG A 19 -5.90 -16.70 11.33
C ARG A 19 -5.62 -16.97 12.80
N LYS A 20 -5.61 -18.22 13.22
CA LYS A 20 -5.33 -18.63 14.59
C LYS A 20 -3.85 -18.42 14.97
N GLN A 21 -2.92 -18.89 14.13
CA GLN A 21 -1.49 -18.77 14.36
C GLN A 21 -1.04 -17.32 14.55
N PHE A 22 -1.48 -16.43 13.67
CA PHE A 22 -1.13 -15.01 13.70
C PHE A 22 -2.09 -14.17 14.56
N LYS A 23 -3.04 -14.80 15.28
CA LYS A 23 -4.02 -14.11 16.10
C LYS A 23 -4.66 -12.94 15.34
N VAL A 24 -5.14 -13.22 14.11
CA VAL A 24 -5.86 -12.24 13.31
C VAL A 24 -7.10 -11.81 14.10
N PRO A 25 -7.36 -10.50 14.28
CA PRO A 25 -8.49 -10.06 15.06
C PRO A 25 -9.81 -10.61 14.50
N GLY A 26 -10.64 -11.18 15.37
CA GLY A 26 -11.99 -11.61 15.03
C GLY A 26 -12.99 -10.46 15.05
N GLU A 27 -14.23 -10.80 15.45
CA GLU A 27 -15.32 -9.86 15.63
C GLU A 27 -14.96 -8.77 16.65
N PHE A 28 -15.58 -7.62 16.51
CA PHE A 28 -15.42 -6.53 17.48
C PHE A 28 -16.23 -6.81 18.75
N PRO A 29 -15.74 -6.39 19.93
CA PRO A 29 -16.52 -6.43 21.16
C PRO A 29 -17.85 -5.68 21.01
N ALA A 30 -18.89 -6.13 21.71
CA ALA A 30 -20.23 -5.54 21.63
C ALA A 30 -20.26 -4.04 21.99
N GLU A 31 -19.40 -3.59 22.91
CA GLU A 31 -19.23 -2.18 23.26
C GLU A 31 -18.70 -1.34 22.10
N VAL A 32 -17.75 -1.89 21.33
CA VAL A 32 -17.16 -1.23 20.16
C VAL A 32 -18.20 -1.14 19.03
N LEU A 33 -18.98 -2.20 18.82
CA LEU A 33 -20.07 -2.20 17.83
C LEU A 33 -21.13 -1.15 18.20
N ARG A 34 -21.51 -1.04 19.47
CA ARG A 34 -22.45 0.01 19.92
C ARG A 34 -21.86 1.41 19.73
N ALA A 35 -20.57 1.62 20.04
CA ALA A 35 -19.92 2.90 19.81
C ALA A 35 -19.91 3.27 18.33
N ALA A 36 -19.68 2.29 17.44
CA ALA A 36 -19.76 2.50 15.99
C ALA A 36 -21.19 2.89 15.56
N ASP A 37 -22.21 2.18 16.03
CA ASP A 37 -23.62 2.49 15.73
C ASP A 37 -24.02 3.90 16.19
N GLU A 38 -23.54 4.36 17.33
CA GLU A 38 -23.77 5.74 17.81
C GLU A 38 -22.98 6.76 16.97
N ALA A 39 -21.72 6.46 16.62
CA ALA A 39 -20.91 7.33 15.81
C ALA A 39 -21.52 7.57 14.41
N THR A 40 -22.11 6.54 13.80
CA THR A 40 -22.75 6.66 12.46
C THR A 40 -23.97 7.60 12.45
N LYS A 41 -24.57 7.88 13.61
CA LYS A 41 -25.71 8.82 13.75
C LYS A 41 -25.29 10.28 13.88
N ARG A 42 -23.99 10.54 14.04
CA ARG A 42 -23.47 11.93 14.16
C ARG A 42 -23.75 12.70 12.88
N VAL A 43 -24.42 13.84 13.02
CA VAL A 43 -24.70 14.74 11.88
C VAL A 43 -23.51 15.67 11.68
N PRO A 44 -22.85 15.65 10.51
CA PRO A 44 -21.74 16.55 10.23
C PRO A 44 -22.15 18.01 10.31
N SER A 45 -21.59 18.77 11.24
CA SER A 45 -21.94 20.16 11.51
C SER A 45 -20.84 21.17 11.18
N ALA A 46 -19.58 20.67 11.05
CA ALA A 46 -18.41 21.50 10.77
C ALA A 46 -17.84 21.26 9.35
N HIS A 47 -18.67 20.71 8.46
CA HIS A 47 -18.29 20.33 7.11
C HIS A 47 -18.90 21.30 6.09
N ALA A 48 -18.07 21.87 5.21
CA ALA A 48 -18.53 22.63 4.07
C ALA A 48 -19.28 21.73 3.09
N ASP A 49 -20.33 22.23 2.47
CA ASP A 49 -21.04 21.45 1.43
C ASP A 49 -20.24 21.48 0.12
N ARG A 50 -19.77 20.32 -0.31
CA ARG A 50 -19.10 20.06 -1.59
C ARG A 50 -19.79 18.92 -2.35
N THR A 51 -21.04 18.64 -2.03
CA THR A 51 -21.81 17.56 -2.67
C THR A 51 -22.04 17.77 -4.15
N ASP A 52 -21.94 19.01 -4.64
CA ASP A 52 -22.06 19.34 -6.07
C ASP A 52 -20.77 19.11 -6.86
N TRP A 53 -19.62 18.98 -6.21
CA TRP A 53 -18.36 18.71 -6.89
C TRP A 53 -18.37 17.28 -7.46
N PRO A 54 -17.80 17.07 -8.67
CA PRO A 54 -17.88 15.79 -9.36
C PRO A 54 -16.83 14.78 -8.87
N PHE A 55 -16.81 14.53 -7.56
CA PHE A 55 -15.95 13.51 -6.99
C PHE A 55 -16.30 12.12 -7.52
N VAL A 56 -15.27 11.30 -7.76
CA VAL A 56 -15.37 9.87 -8.05
C VAL A 56 -14.37 9.09 -7.19
N THR A 57 -14.63 7.81 -6.94
CA THR A 57 -13.68 6.90 -6.31
C THR A 57 -13.09 5.94 -7.35
N LEU A 58 -11.88 5.44 -7.13
CA LEU A 58 -11.19 4.51 -8.01
C LEU A 58 -10.42 3.49 -7.17
N ASP A 59 -10.95 2.27 -7.07
CA ASP A 59 -10.51 1.21 -6.17
C ASP A 59 -10.68 -0.18 -6.82
N PRO A 60 -10.23 -1.29 -6.21
CA PRO A 60 -10.64 -2.63 -6.67
C PRO A 60 -12.16 -2.78 -6.69
N ALA A 61 -12.71 -3.53 -7.67
CA ALA A 61 -14.15 -3.71 -7.81
C ALA A 61 -14.83 -4.23 -6.52
N SER A 62 -14.14 -5.06 -5.76
CA SER A 62 -14.61 -5.66 -4.50
C SER A 62 -14.48 -4.75 -3.26
N ALA A 63 -13.78 -3.62 -3.35
CA ALA A 63 -13.56 -2.73 -2.20
C ALA A 63 -14.88 -2.10 -1.72
N THR A 64 -15.07 -2.04 -0.41
CA THR A 64 -16.21 -1.40 0.25
C THR A 64 -15.77 -0.29 1.20
N ASP A 65 -14.51 -0.29 1.61
CA ASP A 65 -13.84 0.67 2.48
C ASP A 65 -13.09 1.71 1.63
N LEU A 66 -13.86 2.62 1.01
CA LEU A 66 -13.33 3.61 0.08
C LEU A 66 -12.76 4.80 0.85
N ASP A 67 -11.46 4.81 1.01
CA ASP A 67 -10.70 5.85 1.72
C ASP A 67 -10.71 7.20 1.00
N GLN A 68 -10.82 7.20 -0.34
CA GLN A 68 -10.45 8.33 -1.19
C GLN A 68 -11.49 8.59 -2.28
N ALA A 69 -11.78 9.88 -2.52
CA ALA A 69 -12.46 10.33 -3.72
C ALA A 69 -11.73 11.55 -4.27
N PHE A 70 -11.81 11.79 -5.57
CA PHE A 70 -11.05 12.86 -6.20
C PHE A 70 -11.86 13.62 -7.25
N HIS A 71 -11.52 14.89 -7.38
CA HIS A 71 -11.88 15.80 -8.46
C HIS A 71 -10.63 16.55 -8.88
N ILE A 72 -10.46 16.79 -10.19
CA ILE A 72 -9.26 17.44 -10.73
C ILE A 72 -9.70 18.54 -11.68
N GLU A 73 -9.07 19.70 -11.55
CA GLU A 73 -9.29 20.85 -12.44
C GLU A 73 -7.97 21.48 -12.88
N LEU A 74 -8.03 22.26 -13.96
CA LEU A 74 -6.92 23.06 -14.44
C LEU A 74 -7.05 24.49 -13.94
N ALA A 75 -5.96 25.06 -13.42
CA ALA A 75 -5.88 26.44 -12.94
C ALA A 75 -4.67 27.15 -13.61
N GLY A 76 -4.89 27.70 -14.79
CA GLY A 76 -3.81 28.18 -15.66
C GLY A 76 -2.95 26.99 -16.12
N ASP A 77 -1.64 27.09 -15.85
CA ASP A 77 -0.69 26.02 -16.17
C ASP A 77 -0.62 24.92 -15.10
N ASP A 78 -1.28 25.11 -13.95
CA ASP A 78 -1.26 24.16 -12.85
C ASP A 78 -2.44 23.18 -12.91
N VAL A 79 -2.26 22.00 -12.32
CA VAL A 79 -3.32 21.03 -12.05
C VAL A 79 -3.67 21.10 -10.57
N ILE A 80 -4.95 21.24 -10.24
CA ILE A 80 -5.44 21.22 -8.87
C ILE A 80 -6.14 19.88 -8.63
N LEU A 81 -5.59 19.10 -7.73
CA LEU A 81 -6.21 17.87 -7.23
C LEU A 81 -6.98 18.20 -5.94
N HIS A 82 -8.29 18.06 -5.96
CA HIS A 82 -9.12 18.03 -4.77
C HIS A 82 -9.26 16.57 -4.33
N TYR A 83 -8.52 16.21 -3.28
CA TYR A 83 -8.43 14.82 -2.82
C TYR A 83 -9.16 14.68 -1.49
N ALA A 84 -10.36 14.11 -1.55
CA ALA A 84 -11.21 13.86 -0.39
C ALA A 84 -10.76 12.55 0.28
N ILE A 85 -10.44 12.63 1.55
CA ILE A 85 -10.06 11.50 2.40
C ILE A 85 -11.16 11.29 3.45
N ALA A 86 -11.60 10.06 3.67
CA ALA A 86 -12.62 9.72 4.66
C ALA A 86 -12.30 10.35 6.02
N ASP A 87 -13.21 11.18 6.57
CA ASP A 87 -13.00 11.86 7.85
C ASP A 87 -13.29 10.90 9.02
N VAL A 88 -12.42 9.92 9.21
CA VAL A 88 -12.54 8.95 10.30
C VAL A 88 -12.52 9.64 11.66
N ALA A 89 -11.77 10.74 11.79
CA ALA A 89 -11.70 11.50 13.04
C ALA A 89 -13.00 12.20 13.41
N TRP A 90 -13.97 12.31 12.51
CA TRP A 90 -15.32 12.73 12.81
C TRP A 90 -16.11 11.69 13.62
N PHE A 91 -15.84 10.42 13.39
CA PHE A 91 -16.54 9.29 14.00
C PHE A 91 -15.86 8.74 15.25
N VAL A 92 -14.54 8.89 15.35
CA VAL A 92 -13.71 8.25 16.38
C VAL A 92 -13.05 9.32 17.24
N ASP A 93 -13.49 9.42 18.50
CA ASP A 93 -12.89 10.32 19.46
C ASP A 93 -11.67 9.70 20.14
N ALA A 94 -10.67 10.51 20.46
CA ALA A 94 -9.47 10.04 21.14
C ALA A 94 -9.82 9.41 22.50
N GLY A 95 -9.43 8.15 22.72
CA GLY A 95 -9.64 7.41 23.95
C GLY A 95 -11.01 6.71 24.06
N ASP A 96 -11.88 6.80 23.06
CA ASP A 96 -13.13 6.03 23.03
C ASP A 96 -12.88 4.53 22.72
N ALA A 97 -13.95 3.72 22.75
CA ALA A 97 -13.85 2.29 22.48
C ALA A 97 -13.39 1.97 21.05
N LEU A 98 -13.76 2.80 20.07
CA LEU A 98 -13.31 2.68 18.68
C LEU A 98 -11.82 2.99 18.55
N ASP A 99 -11.37 4.06 19.18
CA ASP A 99 -9.96 4.44 19.21
C ASP A 99 -9.11 3.35 19.88
N ALA A 100 -9.52 2.88 21.07
CA ALA A 100 -8.81 1.82 21.79
C ALA A 100 -8.64 0.55 20.93
N GLN A 101 -9.68 0.14 20.18
CA GLN A 101 -9.59 -0.98 19.25
C GLN A 101 -8.71 -0.70 18.04
N ALA A 102 -8.77 0.50 17.49
CA ALA A 102 -7.90 0.90 16.38
C ALA A 102 -6.41 0.86 16.77
N TRP A 103 -6.06 1.30 17.99
CA TRP A 103 -4.71 1.19 18.53
C TRP A 103 -4.23 -0.26 18.73
N GLN A 104 -5.14 -1.17 19.10
CA GLN A 104 -4.81 -2.60 19.20
C GLN A 104 -4.58 -3.25 17.84
N ARG A 105 -5.34 -2.85 16.81
CA ARG A 105 -5.30 -3.45 15.47
C ARG A 105 -4.22 -2.85 14.58
N GLY A 106 -4.01 -1.53 14.65
CA GLY A 106 -3.04 -0.76 13.87
C GLY A 106 -3.38 -0.63 12.38
N THR A 107 -3.82 -1.71 11.75
CA THR A 107 -4.21 -1.73 10.32
C THR A 107 -5.25 -2.80 10.03
N THR A 108 -5.99 -2.64 8.94
CA THR A 108 -6.83 -3.70 8.37
C THR A 108 -5.95 -4.82 7.84
N GLN A 109 -6.27 -6.07 8.19
CA GLN A 109 -5.61 -7.27 7.65
C GLN A 109 -6.47 -7.85 6.54
N TYR A 110 -5.91 -7.97 5.33
CA TYR A 110 -6.58 -8.55 4.17
C TYR A 110 -6.13 -9.99 3.97
N LEU A 111 -7.09 -10.90 3.81
CA LEU A 111 -6.87 -12.31 3.50
C LEU A 111 -7.77 -12.72 2.32
N PRO A 112 -7.47 -13.79 1.60
CA PRO A 112 -8.30 -14.23 0.46
C PRO A 112 -9.76 -14.57 0.82
N ASP A 113 -10.03 -14.95 2.08
CA ASP A 113 -11.35 -15.30 2.62
C ASP A 113 -12.06 -14.13 3.30
N GLY A 114 -11.50 -12.91 3.24
CA GLY A 114 -12.07 -11.69 3.82
C GLY A 114 -11.08 -10.87 4.62
N LYS A 115 -11.53 -9.78 5.22
CA LYS A 115 -10.67 -8.85 5.96
C LYS A 115 -11.00 -8.84 7.47
N ALA A 116 -9.98 -8.55 8.28
CA ALA A 116 -10.13 -8.12 9.67
C ALA A 116 -9.94 -6.59 9.73
N GLY A 117 -11.04 -5.85 9.72
CA GLY A 117 -11.04 -4.38 9.61
C GLY A 117 -10.38 -3.68 10.79
N LEU A 118 -9.83 -2.50 10.54
CA LEU A 118 -9.35 -1.58 11.58
C LEU A 118 -10.52 -1.04 12.41
N TYR A 119 -11.64 -0.76 11.75
CA TYR A 119 -12.90 -0.32 12.34
C TYR A 119 -14.05 -1.28 12.00
N PRO A 120 -15.17 -1.27 12.77
CA PRO A 120 -16.37 -2.03 12.44
C PRO A 120 -16.93 -1.69 11.05
N ALA A 121 -17.54 -2.70 10.39
CA ALA A 121 -18.02 -2.58 9.02
C ALA A 121 -19.07 -1.47 8.82
N GLN A 122 -19.98 -1.25 9.82
CA GLN A 122 -20.97 -0.17 9.76
C GLN A 122 -20.30 1.22 9.66
N LEU A 123 -19.06 1.34 10.11
CA LEU A 123 -18.27 2.56 9.96
C LEU A 123 -17.38 2.49 8.70
N ALA A 124 -16.49 1.49 8.61
CA ALA A 124 -15.47 1.43 7.58
C ALA A 124 -16.01 1.09 6.18
N ASP A 125 -17.05 0.26 6.09
CA ASP A 125 -17.73 -0.12 4.85
C ASP A 125 -19.06 0.63 4.66
N GLY A 126 -19.38 1.56 5.55
CA GLY A 126 -20.66 2.28 5.61
C GLY A 126 -20.47 3.79 5.74
N ALA A 127 -20.71 4.32 6.96
CA ALA A 127 -20.85 5.76 7.18
C ALA A 127 -19.60 6.60 6.85
N ALA A 128 -18.40 6.06 7.03
CA ALA A 128 -17.15 6.76 6.73
C ALA A 128 -16.60 6.44 5.34
N SER A 129 -17.03 5.35 4.71
CA SER A 129 -16.62 5.01 3.34
C SER A 129 -17.20 5.98 2.32
N LEU A 130 -16.39 6.46 1.37
CA LEU A 130 -16.80 7.44 0.36
C LEU A 130 -17.63 6.80 -0.78
N LEU A 131 -18.59 5.96 -0.41
CA LEU A 131 -19.54 5.29 -1.31
C LEU A 131 -20.48 6.30 -2.01
N PRO A 132 -20.99 5.98 -3.21
CA PRO A 132 -21.79 6.91 -4.02
C PRO A 132 -23.28 7.01 -3.59
N ASP A 133 -23.70 6.29 -2.56
CA ASP A 133 -25.10 6.18 -2.10
C ASP A 133 -25.59 7.37 -1.25
N GLY A 134 -24.72 8.38 -1.01
CA GLY A 134 -25.10 9.60 -0.27
C GLY A 134 -23.92 10.51 0.03
N PRO A 135 -24.16 11.65 0.69
CA PRO A 135 -23.08 12.50 1.21
C PRO A 135 -22.28 11.80 2.30
N ARG A 136 -20.97 12.04 2.29
CA ARG A 136 -20.03 11.48 3.27
C ARG A 136 -19.12 12.57 3.82
N PRO A 137 -18.81 12.56 5.13
CA PRO A 137 -17.82 13.47 5.70
C PRO A 137 -16.41 13.08 5.23
N ALA A 138 -15.67 14.07 4.77
CA ALA A 138 -14.31 13.94 4.29
C ALA A 138 -13.45 15.11 4.73
N VAL A 139 -12.14 14.92 4.76
CA VAL A 139 -11.15 15.99 4.71
C VAL A 139 -10.68 16.12 3.27
N VAL A 140 -10.92 17.26 2.65
CA VAL A 140 -10.51 17.54 1.27
C VAL A 140 -9.19 18.30 1.31
N PHE A 141 -8.13 17.68 0.77
CA PHE A 141 -6.86 18.34 0.50
C PHE A 141 -6.89 18.99 -0.89
N HIS A 142 -6.51 20.28 -0.97
CA HIS A 142 -6.34 20.99 -2.22
C HIS A 142 -4.85 20.98 -2.57
N VAL A 143 -4.48 20.12 -3.50
CA VAL A 143 -3.08 19.89 -3.89
C VAL A 143 -2.82 20.47 -5.26
N ARG A 144 -1.96 21.47 -5.32
CA ARG A 144 -1.49 22.07 -6.57
C ARG A 144 -0.29 21.31 -7.10
N VAL A 145 -0.35 20.93 -8.37
CA VAL A 145 0.77 20.29 -9.08
C VAL A 145 1.18 21.19 -10.24
N ASP A 146 2.33 21.82 -10.15
CA ASP A 146 2.86 22.70 -11.16
C ASP A 146 3.34 21.95 -12.42
N PRO A 147 3.73 22.64 -13.52
CA PRO A 147 4.23 22.00 -14.73
C PRO A 147 5.48 21.13 -14.53
N SER A 148 6.26 21.38 -13.47
CA SER A 148 7.44 20.55 -13.11
C SER A 148 7.06 19.28 -12.34
N GLY A 149 5.79 19.15 -11.91
CA GLY A 149 5.29 18.05 -11.10
C GLY A 149 5.56 18.21 -9.59
N GLN A 150 5.96 19.42 -9.15
CA GLN A 150 6.06 19.73 -7.73
C GLN A 150 4.65 19.84 -7.14
N ALA A 151 4.36 19.03 -6.13
CA ALA A 151 3.09 19.05 -5.42
C ALA A 151 3.19 19.95 -4.18
N ARG A 152 2.17 20.79 -3.95
CA ARG A 152 2.07 21.68 -2.80
C ARG A 152 0.66 21.64 -2.23
N LEU A 153 0.54 21.69 -0.92
CA LEU A 153 -0.75 21.81 -0.25
C LEU A 153 -1.19 23.29 -0.22
N ASP A 154 -2.21 23.60 -1.00
CA ASP A 154 -2.80 24.97 -1.06
C ASP A 154 -3.80 25.18 0.09
N GLY A 155 -4.38 24.12 0.64
CA GLY A 155 -5.32 24.16 1.75
C GLY A 155 -5.93 22.81 2.07
N ALA A 156 -6.69 22.76 3.16
CA ALA A 156 -7.49 21.60 3.54
C ALA A 156 -8.76 22.04 4.26
N GLU A 157 -9.87 21.35 4.04
CA GLU A 157 -11.13 21.62 4.71
C GLU A 157 -11.88 20.33 5.08
N ARG A 158 -12.71 20.38 6.11
CA ARG A 158 -13.75 19.37 6.31
C ARG A 158 -14.91 19.65 5.39
N ALA A 159 -15.36 18.66 4.63
CA ALA A 159 -16.45 18.81 3.68
C ALA A 159 -17.37 17.59 3.65
N LEU A 160 -18.64 17.84 3.33
CA LEU A 160 -19.54 16.79 2.84
C LEU A 160 -19.29 16.62 1.35
N VAL A 161 -18.89 15.44 0.94
CA VAL A 161 -18.68 15.11 -0.47
C VAL A 161 -19.66 14.01 -0.89
N ARG A 162 -20.00 13.98 -2.18
CA ARG A 162 -20.77 12.90 -2.77
C ARG A 162 -20.01 12.33 -3.96
N SER A 163 -19.58 11.08 -3.86
CA SER A 163 -19.03 10.39 -5.02
C SER A 163 -20.12 10.18 -6.08
N ARG A 164 -19.81 10.52 -7.33
CA ARG A 164 -20.72 10.32 -8.48
C ARG A 164 -20.67 8.92 -9.02
N ALA A 165 -19.54 8.22 -8.82
CA ALA A 165 -19.33 6.86 -9.27
C ALA A 165 -18.27 6.16 -8.43
N LYS A 166 -18.48 4.87 -8.16
CA LYS A 166 -17.46 3.95 -7.70
C LYS A 166 -16.85 3.31 -8.95
N LEU A 167 -15.67 3.78 -9.35
CA LEU A 167 -14.92 3.24 -10.48
C LEU A 167 -14.02 2.10 -10.01
N ALA A 168 -13.81 1.10 -10.87
CA ALA A 168 -12.98 -0.05 -10.56
C ALA A 168 -11.73 -0.09 -11.45
N TYR A 169 -10.57 -0.40 -10.87
CA TYR A 169 -9.30 -0.47 -11.60
C TYR A 169 -9.37 -1.34 -12.85
N GLU A 170 -10.09 -2.47 -12.75
CA GLU A 170 -10.15 -3.50 -13.78
C GLU A 170 -11.05 -3.13 -14.97
N THR A 171 -11.97 -2.19 -14.78
CA THR A 171 -13.03 -1.92 -15.76
C THR A 171 -13.17 -0.46 -16.15
N VAL A 172 -12.50 0.45 -15.45
CA VAL A 172 -12.60 1.89 -15.72
C VAL A 172 -12.10 2.23 -17.13
N THR A 173 -12.83 3.11 -17.79
CA THR A 173 -12.47 3.63 -19.12
C THR A 173 -12.08 5.11 -19.02
N PRO A 174 -11.22 5.62 -19.92
CA PRO A 174 -10.72 7.00 -19.85
C PRO A 174 -11.80 8.08 -19.76
N ASN A 175 -12.94 7.87 -20.41
CA ASN A 175 -14.06 8.83 -20.40
C ASN A 175 -14.86 8.88 -19.08
N GLN A 176 -14.57 7.99 -18.14
CA GLN A 176 -15.15 7.98 -16.80
C GLN A 176 -14.26 8.72 -15.77
N LEU A 177 -13.04 9.03 -16.15
CA LEU A 177 -12.05 9.72 -15.32
C LEU A 177 -12.01 11.22 -15.65
N PRO A 178 -11.61 12.08 -14.70
CA PRO A 178 -11.39 13.49 -14.99
C PRO A 178 -10.37 13.70 -16.12
N ASP A 179 -10.67 14.60 -17.05
CA ASP A 179 -9.84 14.89 -18.23
C ASP A 179 -8.39 15.29 -17.88
N ALA A 180 -8.19 15.94 -16.75
CA ALA A 180 -6.87 16.37 -16.29
C ALA A 180 -6.04 15.27 -15.58
N LEU A 181 -6.60 14.09 -15.29
CA LEU A 181 -5.89 13.01 -14.59
C LEU A 181 -4.66 12.50 -15.36
N PRO A 182 -4.69 12.27 -16.69
CA PRO A 182 -3.50 11.87 -17.43
C PRO A 182 -2.34 12.88 -17.34
N GLU A 183 -2.64 14.17 -17.34
CA GLU A 183 -1.64 15.22 -17.19
C GLU A 183 -1.05 15.25 -15.77
N LEU A 184 -1.88 15.14 -14.74
CA LEU A 184 -1.42 15.00 -13.35
C LEU A 184 -0.46 13.81 -13.22
N SER A 185 -0.87 12.63 -13.68
CA SER A 185 -0.07 11.40 -13.62
C SER A 185 1.27 11.57 -14.35
N ARG A 186 1.26 12.19 -15.53
CA ARG A 186 2.46 12.47 -16.32
C ARG A 186 3.43 13.39 -15.56
N ARG A 187 2.92 14.47 -14.94
CA ARG A 187 3.75 15.42 -14.16
C ARG A 187 4.37 14.76 -12.96
N ILE A 188 3.59 14.03 -12.18
CA ILE A 188 4.08 13.30 -10.99
C ILE A 188 5.13 12.28 -11.41
N ALA A 189 4.89 11.54 -12.50
CA ALA A 189 5.84 10.59 -13.04
C ALA A 189 7.17 11.25 -13.45
N ALA A 190 7.12 12.37 -14.16
CA ALA A 190 8.31 13.13 -14.57
C ALA A 190 9.08 13.67 -13.35
N ALA A 191 8.38 14.15 -12.31
CA ALA A 191 8.99 14.61 -11.08
C ALA A 191 9.63 13.46 -10.27
N GLU A 192 9.02 12.27 -10.25
CA GLU A 192 9.64 11.06 -9.69
C GLU A 192 10.94 10.73 -10.39
N ASP A 193 10.92 10.75 -11.73
CA ASP A 193 12.12 10.54 -12.53
C ASP A 193 13.21 11.58 -12.24
N ALA A 194 12.84 12.86 -12.19
CA ALA A 194 13.78 13.95 -11.96
C ALA A 194 14.45 13.88 -10.57
N ARG A 195 13.70 13.54 -9.51
CA ARG A 195 14.27 13.38 -8.16
C ARG A 195 14.90 11.99 -7.96
N GLY A 196 14.78 11.09 -8.94
CA GLY A 196 15.34 9.74 -8.91
C GLY A 196 14.61 8.78 -7.97
N ALA A 197 13.31 8.91 -7.83
CA ALA A 197 12.49 7.94 -7.09
C ALA A 197 12.53 6.55 -7.74
N SER A 198 12.33 5.52 -6.91
CA SER A 198 12.31 4.12 -7.35
C SER A 198 10.87 3.70 -7.62
N ARG A 199 10.46 3.78 -8.91
CA ARG A 199 9.07 3.51 -9.32
C ARG A 199 8.77 2.05 -9.63
N ILE A 200 9.82 1.25 -9.93
CA ILE A 200 9.61 -0.09 -10.45
C ILE A 200 9.33 -1.04 -9.30
N GLU A 201 8.12 -1.57 -9.28
CA GLU A 201 7.72 -2.65 -8.38
C GLU A 201 7.71 -3.98 -9.16
N PRO A 202 8.29 -5.06 -8.60
CA PRO A 202 8.20 -6.37 -9.22
C PRO A 202 6.73 -6.82 -9.25
N PRO A 203 6.34 -7.70 -10.22
CA PRO A 203 5.00 -8.25 -10.24
C PRO A 203 4.64 -8.86 -8.89
N GLU A 204 3.48 -8.51 -8.38
CA GLU A 204 2.99 -8.99 -7.10
C GLU A 204 2.35 -10.37 -7.26
N GLN A 205 2.79 -11.30 -6.42
CA GLN A 205 2.16 -12.62 -6.34
C GLN A 205 0.93 -12.51 -5.44
N VAL A 206 -0.25 -12.74 -6.01
CA VAL A 206 -1.53 -12.59 -5.29
C VAL A 206 -2.32 -13.88 -5.28
N VAL A 207 -3.01 -14.12 -4.17
CA VAL A 207 -3.99 -15.21 -4.01
C VAL A 207 -5.38 -14.58 -3.96
N VAL A 208 -6.22 -14.94 -4.91
CA VAL A 208 -7.57 -14.38 -5.04
C VAL A 208 -8.62 -15.48 -4.99
N ALA A 209 -9.73 -15.21 -4.29
CA ALA A 209 -10.90 -16.08 -4.33
C ALA A 209 -11.62 -15.94 -5.69
N THR A 210 -12.08 -17.05 -6.23
CA THR A 210 -12.83 -17.13 -7.48
C THR A 210 -14.12 -17.91 -7.28
N LYS A 211 -15.02 -17.92 -8.28
CA LYS A 211 -16.26 -18.71 -8.20
C LYS A 211 -16.05 -20.23 -8.05
N GLY A 212 -14.85 -20.71 -8.31
CA GLY A 212 -14.50 -22.14 -8.27
C GLY A 212 -13.38 -22.49 -7.29
N GLY A 213 -13.09 -21.64 -6.31
CA GLY A 213 -12.03 -21.83 -5.33
C GLY A 213 -11.06 -20.64 -5.28
N TYR A 214 -9.75 -20.90 -5.37
CA TYR A 214 -8.72 -19.90 -5.31
C TYR A 214 -7.79 -19.95 -6.52
N GLU A 215 -7.18 -18.82 -6.81
CA GLU A 215 -6.18 -18.71 -7.87
C GLU A 215 -4.96 -17.97 -7.35
N ILE A 216 -3.74 -18.49 -7.65
CA ILE A 216 -2.49 -17.80 -7.43
C ILE A 216 -1.93 -17.32 -8.77
N THR A 217 -1.50 -16.06 -8.85
CA THR A 217 -0.99 -15.47 -10.07
C THR A 217 -0.03 -14.34 -9.78
N PHE A 218 0.85 -14.02 -10.73
CA PHE A 218 1.53 -12.72 -10.78
C PHE A 218 0.60 -11.73 -11.46
N ARG A 219 0.15 -10.72 -10.72
CA ARG A 219 -0.75 -9.70 -11.23
C ARG A 219 0.06 -8.51 -11.77
N PRO A 220 -0.07 -8.19 -13.07
CA PRO A 220 0.50 -6.96 -13.60
C PRO A 220 -0.29 -5.76 -13.06
N ARG A 221 0.42 -4.69 -12.78
CA ARG A 221 -0.17 -3.41 -12.39
C ARG A 221 -0.92 -2.77 -13.55
N LEU A 222 -2.07 -2.20 -13.28
CA LEU A 222 -2.92 -1.53 -14.27
C LEU A 222 -2.58 -0.03 -14.35
N LYS A 223 -2.82 0.59 -15.51
CA LYS A 223 -2.67 2.05 -15.69
C LYS A 223 -3.52 2.84 -14.69
N SER A 224 -4.73 2.39 -14.43
CA SER A 224 -5.64 2.98 -13.43
C SER A 224 -5.08 2.95 -12.01
N GLU A 225 -4.33 1.92 -11.66
CA GLU A 225 -3.63 1.83 -10.36
C GLU A 225 -2.45 2.82 -10.31
N ASP A 226 -1.73 3.00 -11.44
CA ASP A 226 -0.67 4.01 -11.54
C ASP A 226 -1.22 5.43 -11.41
N ASP A 227 -2.36 5.71 -12.03
CA ASP A 227 -3.03 7.00 -11.95
C ASP A 227 -3.51 7.29 -10.51
N ASN A 228 -4.10 6.30 -9.82
CA ASN A 228 -4.48 6.43 -8.41
C ASN A 228 -3.27 6.62 -7.49
N ALA A 229 -2.19 5.88 -7.74
CA ALA A 229 -0.94 6.02 -7.00
C ALA A 229 -0.31 7.41 -7.18
N ALA A 230 -0.40 8.01 -8.38
CA ALA A 230 0.10 9.36 -8.64
C ALA A 230 -0.66 10.42 -7.81
N MET A 231 -2.00 10.32 -7.69
CA MET A 231 -2.80 11.21 -6.85
C MET A 231 -2.45 11.07 -5.36
N SER A 232 -2.37 9.83 -4.86
CA SER A 232 -1.97 9.56 -3.48
C SER A 232 -0.55 10.06 -3.20
N LEU A 233 0.39 9.86 -4.13
CA LEU A 233 1.76 10.33 -3.99
C LEU A 233 1.83 11.85 -3.93
N ALA A 234 1.15 12.56 -4.86
CA ALA A 234 1.10 14.02 -4.86
C ALA A 234 0.59 14.57 -3.52
N THR A 235 -0.50 14.00 -3.01
CA THR A 235 -1.10 14.41 -1.73
C THR A 235 -0.16 14.11 -0.56
N ASN A 236 0.39 12.92 -0.49
CA ASN A 236 1.29 12.50 0.60
C ASN A 236 2.58 13.33 0.64
N LEU A 237 3.13 13.73 -0.52
CA LEU A 237 4.29 14.63 -0.59
C LEU A 237 3.92 16.05 -0.12
N ALA A 238 2.81 16.59 -0.61
CA ALA A 238 2.35 17.94 -0.24
C ALA A 238 2.05 18.04 1.26
N VAL A 239 1.38 17.02 1.83
CA VAL A 239 1.12 16.92 3.28
C VAL A 239 2.42 16.81 4.07
N ALA A 240 3.36 15.95 3.63
CA ALA A 240 4.64 15.78 4.31
C ALA A 240 5.45 17.08 4.35
N ASP A 241 5.53 17.80 3.24
CA ASP A 241 6.24 19.08 3.18
C ASP A 241 5.59 20.14 4.06
N ALA A 242 4.25 20.21 4.09
CA ALA A 242 3.50 21.14 4.95
C ALA A 242 3.74 20.84 6.45
N LEU A 243 3.65 19.59 6.85
CA LEU A 243 3.89 19.16 8.22
C LEU A 243 5.35 19.38 8.65
N TYR A 244 6.31 19.08 7.78
CA TYR A 244 7.72 19.30 8.05
C TYR A 244 8.03 20.79 8.23
N ALA A 245 7.49 21.63 7.36
CA ALA A 245 7.65 23.09 7.47
C ALA A 245 7.01 23.67 8.74
N ALA A 246 5.92 23.06 9.23
CA ALA A 246 5.27 23.42 10.50
C ALA A 246 5.97 22.86 11.75
N GLY A 247 7.02 22.06 11.60
CA GLY A 247 7.75 21.50 12.74
C GLY A 247 6.98 20.41 13.48
N THR A 248 6.12 19.65 12.82
CA THR A 248 5.27 18.62 13.41
C THR A 248 5.03 17.48 12.42
N GLY A 249 4.39 16.39 12.88
CA GLY A 249 3.90 15.32 12.02
C GLY A 249 4.51 13.95 12.27
N LEU A 250 4.03 12.98 11.50
CA LEU A 250 4.52 11.61 11.47
C LEU A 250 4.89 11.27 10.02
N PHE A 251 6.11 10.82 9.81
CA PHE A 251 6.68 10.60 8.48
C PHE A 251 6.96 9.12 8.25
N ARG A 252 6.87 8.72 6.99
CA ARG A 252 7.31 7.39 6.54
C ARG A 252 8.73 7.51 6.02
N ILE A 253 9.66 6.82 6.62
CA ILE A 253 11.06 6.80 6.19
C ILE A 253 11.45 5.42 5.67
N MET A 254 12.44 5.40 4.77
CA MET A 254 13.04 4.17 4.25
C MET A 254 14.53 4.43 4.04
N PRO A 255 15.43 3.74 4.77
CA PRO A 255 16.86 3.87 4.54
C PRO A 255 17.28 3.29 3.19
N GLU A 256 18.34 3.81 2.63
CA GLU A 256 19.01 3.14 1.50
C GLU A 256 19.73 1.87 1.98
N PRO A 257 19.86 0.83 1.12
CA PRO A 257 20.71 -0.31 1.43
C PRO A 257 22.14 0.13 1.76
N ASP A 258 22.68 -0.38 2.86
CA ASP A 258 24.04 -0.07 3.27
C ASP A 258 25.09 -0.61 2.26
N GLU A 259 26.36 -0.21 2.41
CA GLU A 259 27.44 -0.61 1.50
C GLU A 259 27.59 -2.13 1.38
N ARG A 260 27.40 -2.87 2.50
CA ARG A 260 27.48 -4.34 2.49
C ARG A 260 26.32 -4.95 1.72
N ALA A 261 25.12 -4.42 1.87
CA ALA A 261 23.95 -4.83 1.11
C ALA A 261 24.15 -4.51 -0.38
N GLN A 262 24.67 -3.32 -0.71
CA GLN A 262 24.97 -2.96 -2.10
C GLN A 262 26.04 -3.86 -2.73
N GLN A 263 27.09 -4.23 -1.99
CA GLN A 263 28.08 -5.20 -2.46
C GLN A 263 27.46 -6.57 -2.74
N ARG A 264 26.62 -7.09 -1.85
CA ARG A 264 25.86 -8.34 -2.09
C ARG A 264 24.99 -8.23 -3.35
N LEU A 265 24.26 -7.12 -3.51
CA LEU A 265 23.44 -6.87 -4.69
C LEU A 265 24.27 -6.85 -5.98
N ARG A 266 25.50 -6.31 -5.97
CA ARG A 266 26.41 -6.35 -7.13
C ARG A 266 26.86 -7.76 -7.48
N HIS A 267 27.05 -8.64 -6.50
CA HIS A 267 27.31 -10.07 -6.73
C HIS A 267 26.09 -10.75 -7.34
N THR A 268 24.90 -10.53 -6.78
CA THR A 268 23.63 -11.06 -7.31
C THR A 268 23.38 -10.59 -8.75
N ALA A 269 23.62 -9.30 -9.06
CA ALA A 269 23.45 -8.76 -10.40
C ALA A 269 24.35 -9.45 -11.43
N ARG A 270 25.61 -9.74 -11.08
CA ARG A 270 26.54 -10.50 -11.94
C ARG A 270 26.04 -11.92 -12.18
N ALA A 271 25.62 -12.60 -11.14
CA ALA A 271 25.12 -13.97 -11.22
C ALA A 271 23.83 -14.05 -12.09
N LEU A 272 22.91 -13.11 -11.92
CA LEU A 272 21.69 -13.03 -12.72
C LEU A 272 21.92 -12.54 -14.17
N GLY A 273 23.17 -12.22 -14.55
CA GLY A 273 23.48 -11.70 -15.89
C GLY A 273 22.88 -10.32 -16.16
N THR A 274 22.58 -9.55 -15.11
CA THR A 274 22.13 -8.16 -15.18
C THR A 274 23.31 -7.24 -14.87
N PRO A 275 24.06 -6.73 -15.87
CA PRO A 275 25.29 -5.99 -15.62
C PRO A 275 25.02 -4.69 -14.87
N TRP A 276 25.66 -4.51 -13.72
CA TRP A 276 25.62 -3.28 -12.93
C TRP A 276 27.00 -2.62 -12.91
N PRO A 277 27.26 -1.62 -13.79
CA PRO A 277 28.54 -0.92 -13.83
C PRO A 277 28.89 -0.26 -12.49
N SER A 278 30.18 -0.22 -12.15
CA SER A 278 30.65 0.32 -10.87
C SER A 278 30.29 1.80 -10.67
N ALA A 279 30.26 2.58 -11.76
CA ALA A 279 29.93 3.99 -11.76
C ALA A 279 28.42 4.27 -11.69
N THR A 280 27.55 3.25 -11.87
CA THR A 280 26.10 3.41 -11.86
C THR A 280 25.58 3.30 -10.43
N SER A 281 24.74 4.27 -10.00
CA SER A 281 24.07 4.20 -8.71
C SER A 281 23.11 3.01 -8.61
N LEU A 282 22.78 2.56 -7.39
CA LEU A 282 21.76 1.52 -7.21
C LEU A 282 20.42 1.94 -7.85
N ARG A 283 20.07 3.20 -7.71
CA ARG A 283 18.85 3.80 -8.25
C ARG A 283 18.81 3.73 -9.79
N ASP A 284 19.86 4.19 -10.46
CA ASP A 284 19.92 4.18 -11.92
C ASP A 284 19.96 2.75 -12.46
N PHE A 285 20.67 1.86 -11.74
CA PHE A 285 20.67 0.44 -12.08
C PHE A 285 19.26 -0.16 -11.95
N GLN A 286 18.55 0.09 -10.83
CA GLN A 286 17.20 -0.39 -10.62
C GLN A 286 16.24 0.08 -11.74
N ARG A 287 16.36 1.32 -12.19
CA ARG A 287 15.55 1.89 -13.28
C ARG A 287 15.85 1.26 -14.65
N SER A 288 17.04 0.72 -14.84
CA SER A 288 17.42 0.04 -16.08
C SER A 288 16.88 -1.39 -16.18
N LEU A 289 16.33 -1.96 -15.10
CA LEU A 289 15.84 -3.33 -15.06
C LEU A 289 14.43 -3.43 -15.65
N ASP A 290 14.22 -4.35 -16.59
CA ASP A 290 12.90 -4.73 -17.08
C ASP A 290 12.27 -5.77 -16.16
N GLY A 291 11.26 -5.36 -15.38
CA GLY A 291 10.55 -6.26 -14.46
C GLY A 291 9.72 -7.37 -15.13
N ARG A 292 9.63 -7.40 -16.48
CA ARG A 292 8.88 -8.41 -17.23
C ARG A 292 9.66 -9.70 -17.44
N SER A 293 10.98 -9.64 -17.39
CA SER A 293 11.88 -10.78 -17.60
C SER A 293 12.26 -11.40 -16.24
N ALA A 294 12.37 -12.73 -16.13
CA ALA A 294 12.57 -13.43 -14.87
C ALA A 294 13.83 -12.98 -14.11
N LYS A 295 14.99 -12.87 -14.76
CA LYS A 295 16.24 -12.47 -14.11
C LYS A 295 16.24 -11.01 -13.64
N PRO A 296 15.83 -10.00 -14.43
CA PRO A 296 15.61 -8.65 -13.94
C PRO A 296 14.56 -8.55 -12.82
N ALA A 297 13.44 -9.28 -12.91
CA ALA A 297 12.44 -9.33 -11.85
C ALA A 297 13.03 -9.89 -10.54
N ALA A 298 13.82 -10.97 -10.62
CA ALA A 298 14.55 -11.53 -9.47
C ALA A 298 15.52 -10.50 -8.85
N MET A 299 16.21 -9.70 -9.70
CA MET A 299 17.09 -8.63 -9.23
C MET A 299 16.32 -7.52 -8.50
N LEU A 300 15.17 -7.10 -9.02
CA LEU A 300 14.27 -6.13 -8.35
C LEU A 300 13.81 -6.64 -6.99
N MET A 301 13.46 -7.93 -6.91
CA MET A 301 13.11 -8.58 -5.64
C MET A 301 14.30 -8.62 -4.66
N ALA A 302 15.51 -8.85 -5.16
CA ALA A 302 16.72 -8.82 -4.33
C ALA A 302 16.98 -7.40 -3.78
N ILE A 303 16.82 -6.37 -4.60
CA ILE A 303 16.95 -4.96 -4.18
C ILE A 303 15.91 -4.64 -3.10
N ARG A 304 14.64 -5.01 -3.31
CA ARG A 304 13.55 -4.80 -2.32
C ARG A 304 13.88 -5.48 -0.97
N ARG A 305 14.41 -6.70 -0.99
CA ARG A 305 14.80 -7.41 0.24
C ARG A 305 16.02 -6.82 0.95
N ALA A 306 16.93 -6.22 0.19
CA ALA A 306 18.15 -5.61 0.74
C ALA A 306 17.89 -4.27 1.45
N GLY A 307 16.77 -3.62 1.14
CA GLY A 307 16.31 -2.43 1.87
C GLY A 307 15.87 -2.78 3.28
N GLY A 308 16.06 -1.87 4.23
CA GLY A 308 15.69 -2.02 5.64
C GLY A 308 14.19 -1.97 5.94
N GLY A 309 13.33 -1.97 4.90
CA GLY A 309 11.90 -1.72 5.02
C GLY A 309 11.59 -0.24 5.35
N ALA A 310 10.32 0.13 5.23
CA ALA A 310 9.88 1.46 5.62
C ALA A 310 9.33 1.45 7.06
N SER A 311 9.55 2.55 7.80
CA SER A 311 9.08 2.73 9.18
C SER A 311 8.50 4.12 9.37
N TYR A 312 7.84 4.34 10.51
CA TYR A 312 7.34 5.66 10.89
C TYR A 312 8.26 6.33 11.89
N VAL A 313 8.41 7.65 11.76
CA VAL A 313 9.11 8.50 12.74
C VAL A 313 8.31 9.78 12.97
N PRO A 314 8.19 10.28 14.20
CA PRO A 314 7.67 11.62 14.47
C PRO A 314 8.65 12.68 13.95
N PHE A 315 8.17 13.91 13.84
CA PHE A 315 9.03 15.06 13.53
C PHE A 315 10.18 15.17 14.54
N ASP A 316 11.38 15.40 14.01
CA ASP A 316 12.59 15.74 14.76
C ASP A 316 13.28 16.92 14.06
N ALA A 317 13.49 18.02 14.78
CA ALA A 317 14.12 19.22 14.23
C ALA A 317 15.59 18.98 13.80
N GLY A 318 16.26 17.96 14.37
CA GLY A 318 17.65 17.62 14.07
C GLY A 318 17.84 16.75 12.83
N GLN A 319 16.76 16.15 12.32
CA GLN A 319 16.86 15.17 11.23
C GLN A 319 15.71 15.31 10.23
N ARG A 320 16.07 15.53 8.95
CA ARG A 320 15.06 15.47 7.88
C ARG A 320 14.62 14.02 7.65
N PRO A 321 13.33 13.70 7.80
CA PRO A 321 12.84 12.36 7.51
C PRO A 321 12.91 12.10 6.00
N TRP A 322 13.58 11.02 5.61
CA TRP A 322 13.83 10.70 4.21
C TRP A 322 13.34 9.30 3.84
N HIS A 323 12.60 9.22 2.75
CA HIS A 323 12.16 7.96 2.17
C HIS A 323 12.93 7.70 0.87
N SER A 324 13.89 6.77 0.90
CA SER A 324 14.81 6.54 -0.22
C SER A 324 14.09 6.17 -1.53
N ALA A 325 13.08 5.30 -1.46
CA ALA A 325 12.32 4.91 -2.66
C ALA A 325 11.50 6.07 -3.27
N MET A 326 11.01 7.01 -2.44
CA MET A 326 10.32 8.20 -2.92
C MET A 326 11.28 9.34 -3.26
N ALA A 327 12.53 9.25 -2.81
CA ALA A 327 13.55 10.30 -2.88
C ALA A 327 13.01 11.65 -2.36
N ALA A 328 12.29 11.61 -1.25
CA ALA A 328 11.59 12.76 -0.67
C ALA A 328 11.29 12.59 0.82
N THR A 329 10.92 13.67 1.49
CA THR A 329 10.14 13.61 2.73
C THR A 329 8.75 13.09 2.40
N TYR A 330 8.24 12.12 3.15
CA TYR A 330 7.03 11.41 2.80
C TYR A 330 6.18 11.10 4.04
N ALA A 331 4.87 11.23 3.93
CA ALA A 331 3.91 10.87 4.97
C ALA A 331 2.76 10.05 4.37
N HIS A 332 2.05 9.32 5.20
CA HIS A 332 0.82 8.65 4.82
C HIS A 332 -0.39 9.41 5.36
N ALA A 333 -1.25 9.91 4.47
CA ALA A 333 -2.44 10.67 4.80
C ALA A 333 -3.68 10.26 4.00
N THR A 334 -3.64 9.14 3.28
CA THR A 334 -4.64 8.86 2.24
C THR A 334 -5.46 7.60 2.48
N ALA A 335 -5.26 6.89 3.61
CA ALA A 335 -5.99 5.65 3.86
C ALA A 335 -6.35 5.45 5.36
N PRO A 336 -7.10 6.35 5.99
CA PRO A 336 -7.40 6.30 7.43
C PRO A 336 -8.38 5.19 7.81
N LEU A 337 -9.18 4.64 6.88
CA LEU A 337 -10.06 3.50 7.14
C LEU A 337 -9.28 2.20 7.38
N ARG A 338 -8.06 2.10 6.83
CA ARG A 338 -7.24 0.88 6.90
C ARG A 338 -5.88 1.06 7.58
N ARG A 339 -5.42 2.29 7.88
CA ARG A 339 -4.18 2.58 8.62
C ARG A 339 -4.43 3.58 9.73
N LEU A 340 -4.11 3.20 10.96
CA LEU A 340 -4.30 4.04 12.15
C LEU A 340 -3.53 5.38 12.03
N ALA A 341 -2.28 5.33 11.58
CA ALA A 341 -1.42 6.51 11.48
C ALA A 341 -2.03 7.62 10.61
N ASP A 342 -2.68 7.26 9.51
CA ASP A 342 -3.25 8.20 8.55
C ASP A 342 -4.31 9.10 9.20
N ARG A 343 -5.14 8.58 10.11
CA ARG A 343 -6.13 9.39 10.83
C ARG A 343 -5.46 10.55 11.57
N TYR A 344 -4.35 10.31 12.25
CA TYR A 344 -3.62 11.34 13.00
C TYR A 344 -2.88 12.31 12.08
N VAL A 345 -2.30 11.82 10.99
CA VAL A 345 -1.63 12.66 9.99
C VAL A 345 -2.63 13.58 9.29
N VAL A 346 -3.82 13.08 8.93
CA VAL A 346 -4.91 13.89 8.34
C VAL A 346 -5.34 15.01 9.30
N MET A 347 -5.54 14.70 10.59
CA MET A 347 -5.90 15.71 11.60
C MET A 347 -4.82 16.80 11.75
N ALA A 348 -3.55 16.40 11.77
CA ALA A 348 -2.43 17.34 11.86
C ALA A 348 -2.34 18.21 10.60
N ALA A 349 -2.45 17.61 9.41
CA ALA A 349 -2.40 18.32 8.15
C ALA A 349 -3.56 19.33 7.99
N LEU A 350 -4.77 18.94 8.42
CA LEU A 350 -5.92 19.83 8.44
C LEU A 350 -5.69 21.05 9.37
N ALA A 351 -5.14 20.83 10.56
CA ALA A 351 -4.82 21.91 11.50
C ALA A 351 -3.76 22.84 10.90
N VAL A 352 -2.65 22.29 10.41
CA VAL A 352 -1.55 23.07 9.82
C VAL A 352 -2.01 23.88 8.61
N ALA A 353 -2.79 23.28 7.69
CA ALA A 353 -3.30 23.95 6.50
C ALA A 353 -4.22 25.15 6.83
N ASN A 354 -4.82 25.15 8.02
CA ASN A 354 -5.69 26.24 8.50
C ASN A 354 -4.99 27.18 9.51
N GLY A 355 -3.68 27.04 9.71
CA GLY A 355 -2.92 27.87 10.66
C GLY A 355 -3.30 27.65 12.13
N HIS A 356 -3.93 26.50 12.42
CA HIS A 356 -4.30 26.13 13.78
C HIS A 356 -3.25 25.25 14.44
N PRO A 357 -3.13 25.27 15.77
CA PRO A 357 -2.29 24.31 16.48
C PRO A 357 -2.81 22.89 16.25
N VAL A 358 -1.87 21.94 16.10
CA VAL A 358 -2.24 20.51 16.05
C VAL A 358 -2.85 20.12 17.39
N PRO A 359 -4.00 19.42 17.41
CA PRO A 359 -4.65 19.01 18.65
C PRO A 359 -3.73 18.19 19.57
N ASP A 360 -3.78 18.43 20.89
CA ASP A 360 -2.90 17.80 21.88
C ASP A 360 -2.95 16.26 21.80
N ALA A 361 -4.12 15.68 21.62
CA ALA A 361 -4.29 14.24 21.48
C ALA A 361 -3.55 13.68 20.24
N VAL A 362 -3.46 14.45 19.16
CA VAL A 362 -2.73 14.08 17.94
C VAL A 362 -1.22 14.16 18.18
N GLN A 363 -0.76 15.24 18.81
CA GLN A 363 0.66 15.39 19.15
C GLN A 363 1.12 14.27 20.11
N ALA A 364 0.31 13.93 21.11
CA ALA A 364 0.61 12.87 22.07
C ALA A 364 0.62 11.46 21.43
N ALA A 365 -0.07 11.27 20.31
CA ALA A 365 -0.10 10.00 19.58
C ALA A 365 1.19 9.75 18.78
N PHE A 366 1.81 10.76 18.21
CA PHE A 366 2.94 10.61 17.29
C PHE A 366 4.12 9.79 17.86
N PRO A 367 4.55 9.95 19.11
CA PRO A 367 5.63 9.12 19.67
C PRO A 367 5.28 7.63 19.78
N ASN A 368 4.00 7.27 19.88
CA ASN A 368 3.55 5.90 20.12
C ASN A 368 3.16 5.17 18.83
N LEU A 369 2.74 5.89 17.78
CA LEU A 369 2.32 5.32 16.50
C LEU A 369 3.39 4.48 15.79
N PRO A 370 4.69 4.84 15.80
CA PRO A 370 5.71 4.04 15.12
C PRO A 370 5.74 2.59 15.56
N GLU A 371 5.67 2.31 16.85
CA GLU A 371 5.69 0.93 17.37
C GLU A 371 4.40 0.17 17.05
N VAL A 372 3.24 0.82 17.13
CA VAL A 372 1.96 0.20 16.76
C VAL A 372 1.94 -0.18 15.28
N MET A 373 2.36 0.75 14.42
CA MET A 373 2.40 0.53 12.97
C MET A 373 3.44 -0.50 12.59
N ARG A 374 4.63 -0.52 13.23
CA ARG A 374 5.66 -1.54 13.00
C ARG A 374 5.11 -2.96 13.27
N ARG A 375 4.47 -3.16 14.42
CA ARG A 375 3.85 -4.46 14.79
C ARG A 375 2.75 -4.86 13.80
N ALA A 376 1.92 -3.90 13.39
CA ALA A 376 0.85 -4.14 12.44
C ALA A 376 1.39 -4.50 11.04
N ASP A 377 2.39 -3.76 10.54
CA ASP A 377 3.05 -4.01 9.24
C ASP A 377 3.79 -5.37 9.23
N GLU A 378 4.52 -5.69 10.31
CA GLU A 378 5.21 -6.99 10.44
C GLU A 378 4.23 -8.15 10.43
N LYS A 379 3.13 -8.02 11.18
CA LYS A 379 2.07 -9.04 11.22
C LYS A 379 1.41 -9.20 9.85
N ALA A 380 1.07 -8.10 9.17
CA ALA A 380 0.51 -8.12 7.83
C ALA A 380 1.43 -8.85 6.85
N GLY A 381 2.72 -8.53 6.83
CA GLY A 381 3.70 -9.19 5.97
C GLY A 381 3.95 -10.67 6.32
N GLN A 382 3.76 -11.09 7.59
CA GLN A 382 3.82 -12.50 7.97
C GLN A 382 2.59 -13.27 7.47
N ILE A 383 1.39 -12.69 7.60
CA ILE A 383 0.13 -13.27 7.11
C ILE A 383 0.19 -13.42 5.59
N GLU A 384 0.58 -12.36 4.87
CA GLU A 384 0.71 -12.37 3.43
C GLU A 384 1.62 -13.51 2.93
N ARG A 385 2.82 -13.63 3.53
CA ARG A 385 3.74 -14.73 3.19
C ARG A 385 3.13 -16.10 3.47
N ALA A 386 2.50 -16.29 4.65
CA ALA A 386 1.88 -17.58 5.00
C ALA A 386 0.73 -17.94 4.04
N VAL A 387 -0.04 -16.96 3.57
CA VAL A 387 -1.12 -17.16 2.58
C VAL A 387 -0.53 -17.57 1.22
N VAL A 388 0.54 -16.92 0.79
CA VAL A 388 1.24 -17.27 -0.46
C VAL A 388 1.84 -18.67 -0.35
N ASP A 389 2.57 -18.97 0.73
CA ASP A 389 3.18 -20.30 0.96
C ASP A 389 2.13 -21.43 0.98
N LEU A 390 0.98 -21.18 1.60
CA LEU A 390 -0.16 -22.11 1.61
C LEU A 390 -0.70 -22.35 0.19
N ALA A 391 -0.91 -21.29 -0.59
CA ALA A 391 -1.42 -21.41 -1.94
C ALA A 391 -0.43 -22.07 -2.91
N GLU A 392 0.88 -21.80 -2.74
CA GLU A 392 1.95 -22.48 -3.48
C GLU A 392 1.99 -23.98 -3.16
N THR A 393 1.91 -24.33 -1.87
CA THR A 393 1.82 -25.72 -1.41
C THR A 393 0.62 -26.44 -2.04
N ALA A 394 -0.57 -25.84 -1.97
CA ALA A 394 -1.77 -26.41 -2.57
C ALA A 394 -1.62 -26.57 -4.09
N LEU A 395 -1.04 -25.62 -4.80
CA LEU A 395 -0.79 -25.71 -6.23
C LEU A 395 0.20 -26.84 -6.55
N LEU A 396 1.31 -26.92 -5.83
CA LEU A 396 2.38 -27.91 -6.07
C LEU A 396 1.93 -29.34 -5.70
N SER A 397 1.04 -29.53 -4.71
CA SER A 397 0.47 -30.85 -4.36
C SER A 397 -0.20 -31.53 -5.55
N GLY A 398 -0.86 -30.73 -6.42
CA GLY A 398 -1.45 -31.23 -7.67
C GLY A 398 -0.44 -31.54 -8.78
N LEU A 399 0.86 -31.26 -8.57
CA LEU A 399 1.93 -31.35 -9.57
C LEU A 399 3.08 -32.28 -9.13
N VAL A 400 2.88 -33.09 -8.09
CA VAL A 400 3.86 -34.05 -7.59
C VAL A 400 4.35 -34.99 -8.72
N GLN A 401 5.65 -35.30 -8.73
CA GLN A 401 6.39 -36.05 -9.75
C GLN A 401 6.63 -35.31 -11.08
N ARG A 402 6.11 -34.10 -11.27
CA ARG A 402 6.40 -33.28 -12.46
C ARG A 402 7.70 -32.49 -12.28
N THR A 403 8.34 -32.17 -13.40
CA THR A 403 9.59 -31.40 -13.45
C THR A 403 9.35 -30.12 -14.24
N PHE A 404 9.79 -28.98 -13.68
CA PHE A 404 9.62 -27.66 -14.25
C PHE A 404 10.94 -26.92 -14.41
N PRO A 405 11.08 -26.04 -15.40
CA PRO A 405 12.19 -25.10 -15.45
C PRO A 405 12.04 -24.04 -14.37
N ALA A 406 13.16 -23.60 -13.82
CA ALA A 406 13.19 -22.55 -12.81
C ALA A 406 14.56 -21.82 -12.85
N VAL A 407 14.60 -20.60 -12.36
CA VAL A 407 15.84 -19.83 -12.17
C VAL A 407 16.16 -19.71 -10.68
N VAL A 408 17.42 -19.88 -10.32
CA VAL A 408 17.92 -19.61 -8.98
C VAL A 408 17.97 -18.10 -8.75
N THR A 409 17.24 -17.59 -7.74
CA THR A 409 17.15 -16.15 -7.46
C THR A 409 18.02 -15.73 -6.27
N ASP A 410 18.37 -16.66 -5.38
CA ASP A 410 19.17 -16.40 -4.17
C ASP A 410 19.71 -17.71 -3.61
N VAL A 411 20.85 -17.65 -2.91
CA VAL A 411 21.44 -18.80 -2.20
C VAL A 411 21.91 -18.36 -0.81
N ASP A 412 21.50 -19.09 0.22
CA ASP A 412 21.96 -18.86 1.60
C ASP A 412 22.25 -20.20 2.32
N ALA A 413 22.57 -20.14 3.61
CA ALA A 413 22.88 -21.32 4.40
C ALA A 413 21.74 -22.37 4.47
N ARG A 414 20.52 -21.98 4.10
CA ARG A 414 19.31 -22.82 4.09
C ARG A 414 18.97 -23.40 2.72
N GLY A 415 19.87 -23.23 1.71
CA GLY A 415 19.70 -23.70 0.34
C GLY A 415 19.42 -22.58 -0.67
N ALA A 416 18.94 -22.95 -1.84
CA ALA A 416 18.66 -22.03 -2.93
C ALA A 416 17.19 -21.62 -2.98
N ARG A 417 16.94 -20.35 -3.24
CA ARG A 417 15.61 -19.85 -3.62
C ARG A 417 15.49 -19.88 -5.13
N ILE A 418 14.40 -20.41 -5.61
CA ILE A 418 14.09 -20.52 -7.04
C ILE A 418 12.78 -19.84 -7.37
N GLN A 419 12.67 -19.36 -8.60
CA GLN A 419 11.42 -18.94 -9.24
C GLN A 419 11.15 -19.85 -10.42
N PHE A 420 9.96 -20.45 -10.47
CA PHE A 420 9.55 -21.27 -11.60
C PHE A 420 9.23 -20.36 -12.80
N ASP A 421 9.58 -20.79 -14.01
CA ASP A 421 9.33 -20.02 -15.24
C ASP A 421 7.86 -20.06 -15.65
N ASP A 422 7.23 -21.23 -15.51
CA ASP A 422 5.86 -21.50 -15.98
C ASP A 422 4.80 -21.48 -14.85
N LEU A 423 5.23 -21.30 -13.60
CA LEU A 423 4.34 -21.29 -12.42
C LEU A 423 4.52 -20.02 -11.61
N PRO A 424 3.46 -19.43 -11.07
CA PRO A 424 3.55 -18.31 -10.15
C PRO A 424 4.01 -18.76 -8.76
N VAL A 425 5.17 -19.41 -8.67
CA VAL A 425 5.74 -20.03 -7.47
C VAL A 425 7.17 -19.59 -7.28
N VAL A 426 7.49 -19.18 -6.06
CA VAL A 426 8.84 -18.86 -5.59
C VAL A 426 9.14 -19.74 -4.38
N SER A 427 9.89 -20.78 -4.56
CA SER A 427 10.14 -21.78 -3.51
C SER A 427 11.61 -21.85 -3.09
N ARG A 428 11.86 -22.58 -2.01
CA ARG A 428 13.21 -22.89 -1.55
C ARG A 428 13.48 -24.39 -1.76
N ILE A 429 14.65 -24.68 -2.28
CA ILE A 429 15.14 -26.05 -2.47
C ILE A 429 16.44 -26.27 -1.69
N ASP A 430 16.66 -27.49 -1.25
CA ASP A 430 17.93 -27.92 -0.63
C ASP A 430 18.97 -28.16 -1.74
N ALA A 431 19.58 -27.09 -2.21
CA ALA A 431 20.65 -27.12 -3.22
C ALA A 431 21.71 -26.09 -2.85
N HIS A 432 22.97 -26.55 -2.75
CA HIS A 432 24.11 -25.73 -2.36
C HIS A 432 25.19 -25.58 -3.45
N ASN A 433 25.06 -26.34 -4.54
CA ASN A 433 26.00 -26.30 -5.66
C ASN A 433 25.43 -25.52 -6.87
N VAL A 434 24.68 -24.45 -6.56
CA VAL A 434 24.08 -23.57 -7.56
C VAL A 434 24.36 -22.13 -7.19
N GLU A 435 24.34 -21.25 -8.19
CA GLU A 435 24.51 -19.80 -8.00
C GLU A 435 23.25 -19.05 -8.44
N PRO A 436 22.97 -17.86 -7.87
CA PRO A 436 21.90 -17.01 -8.39
C PRO A 436 22.08 -16.79 -9.90
N GLY A 437 21.00 -16.97 -10.68
CA GLY A 437 21.03 -16.89 -12.14
C GLY A 437 21.13 -18.22 -12.88
N ASP A 438 21.42 -19.31 -12.17
CA ASP A 438 21.44 -20.63 -12.79
C ASP A 438 20.03 -21.05 -13.23
N ASP A 439 19.92 -21.52 -14.47
CA ASP A 439 18.73 -22.19 -14.97
C ASP A 439 18.75 -23.66 -14.51
N VAL A 440 17.76 -24.05 -13.77
CA VAL A 440 17.66 -25.38 -13.16
C VAL A 440 16.37 -26.11 -13.53
N ARG A 441 16.36 -27.43 -13.41
CA ARG A 441 15.15 -28.22 -13.55
C ARG A 441 14.79 -28.84 -12.20
N VAL A 442 13.63 -28.47 -11.68
CA VAL A 442 13.18 -28.84 -10.35
C VAL A 442 12.04 -29.84 -10.44
N LYS A 443 12.20 -30.98 -9.79
CA LYS A 443 11.15 -31.98 -9.66
C LYS A 443 10.40 -31.78 -8.34
N VAL A 444 9.09 -31.67 -8.41
CA VAL A 444 8.23 -31.64 -7.24
C VAL A 444 8.13 -33.06 -6.66
N VAL A 445 8.75 -33.31 -5.50
CA VAL A 445 8.75 -34.63 -4.84
C VAL A 445 7.69 -34.73 -3.74
N SER A 446 7.45 -33.63 -3.05
CA SER A 446 6.40 -33.43 -2.05
C SER A 446 6.07 -31.93 -1.98
N ALA A 447 4.87 -31.61 -1.53
CA ALA A 447 4.45 -30.24 -1.27
C ALA A 447 3.71 -30.17 0.07
#